data_bde6b51f0cfa615ddab2a6ef7c7a9dab
#
_entry.id   bde6b51f0cfa615ddab2a6ef7c7a9dab
#
_cell.length_a   1.000
_cell.length_b   1.000
_cell.length_c   1.000
_cell.angle_alpha   90.00
_cell.angle_beta   90.00
_cell.angle_gamma   90.00
#
_symmetry.space_group_name_H-M   'P 1'
#
loop_
_entity.id
_entity.type
_entity.pdbx_description
1 polymer ?
#
loop_
_entity_poly.entity_id
_entity_poly.type
_entity_poly.pdbx_seq_one_letter_code
_entity_poly.pdbx_strand_id
1 'polypeptide(L)'
;MAVKSKIKYPQREALRMLLALEQQIDDLTAFESETEYTVGALSTDRYAQFRAKSGEIYTLSIVVKTRVDNLQGGPDKELADRFDRSVVNAQRLIIQASLRFMDVLSKLDVLPLGAREIFTGELRSLYDARERLRDPRLAPFIDDGLEKKIGVAEAVLTTIIEKAPQLMSFTAA
;
A
#
# COMPACT_ATOMS: atom_id res chain seq x y z
N MET A 1 -11.74 -32.75 -19.96
CA MET A 1 -11.33 -31.48 -19.34
C MET A 1 -9.84 -31.54 -19.04
N ALA A 2 -9.01 -30.78 -19.76
CA ALA A 2 -7.56 -30.76 -19.49
C ALA A 2 -7.32 -29.99 -18.20
N VAL A 3 -6.82 -30.68 -17.17
CA VAL A 3 -6.31 -30.05 -15.95
C VAL A 3 -5.10 -29.21 -16.37
N LYS A 4 -5.24 -27.87 -16.38
CA LYS A 4 -4.09 -26.97 -16.56
C LYS A 4 -3.10 -27.28 -15.45
N SER A 5 -2.01 -27.95 -15.79
CA SER A 5 -0.90 -28.19 -14.87
C SER A 5 -0.43 -26.84 -14.35
N LYS A 6 -0.61 -26.57 -13.04
CA LYS A 6 -0.08 -25.37 -12.41
C LYS A 6 1.45 -25.45 -12.45
N ILE A 7 2.08 -24.41 -12.98
CA ILE A 7 3.55 -24.30 -12.97
C ILE A 7 4.03 -24.34 -11.52
N LYS A 8 5.02 -25.19 -11.25
CA LYS A 8 5.65 -25.34 -9.93
C LYS A 8 7.03 -24.67 -9.94
N TYR A 9 7.35 -23.98 -8.85
CA TYR A 9 8.58 -23.19 -8.72
C TYR A 9 9.54 -23.78 -7.67
N PRO A 10 10.86 -23.76 -7.91
CA PRO A 10 11.84 -24.15 -6.90
C PRO A 10 11.77 -23.20 -5.69
N GLN A 11 11.90 -23.76 -4.48
CA GLN A 11 11.93 -22.98 -3.23
C GLN A 11 13.00 -21.89 -3.25
N ARG A 12 14.19 -22.19 -3.80
CA ARG A 12 15.29 -21.21 -3.93
C ARG A 12 14.92 -20.01 -4.79
N GLU A 13 14.11 -20.20 -5.83
CA GLU A 13 13.64 -19.10 -6.68
C GLU A 13 12.65 -18.23 -5.91
N ALA A 14 11.67 -18.83 -5.24
CA ALA A 14 10.70 -18.12 -4.43
C ALA A 14 11.38 -17.32 -3.32
N LEU A 15 12.36 -17.91 -2.62
CA LEU A 15 13.12 -17.22 -1.58
C LEU A 15 13.92 -16.03 -2.15
N ARG A 16 14.59 -16.19 -3.29
CA ARG A 16 15.34 -15.10 -3.92
C ARG A 16 14.43 -13.92 -4.27
N MET A 17 13.23 -14.19 -4.77
CA MET A 17 12.29 -13.15 -5.13
C MET A 17 11.67 -12.49 -3.90
N LEU A 18 11.44 -13.25 -2.83
CA LEU A 18 10.98 -12.69 -1.55
C LEU A 18 12.04 -11.75 -0.95
N LEU A 19 13.32 -12.14 -0.98
CA LEU A 19 14.41 -11.25 -0.55
C LEU A 19 14.47 -9.96 -1.35
N ALA A 20 14.23 -10.01 -2.67
CA ALA A 20 14.16 -8.82 -3.51
C ALA A 20 12.95 -7.93 -3.14
N LEU A 21 11.81 -8.53 -2.81
CA LEU A 21 10.63 -7.80 -2.34
C LEU A 21 10.90 -7.10 -1.00
N GLU A 22 11.50 -7.80 -0.04
CA GLU A 22 11.87 -7.24 1.25
C GLU A 22 12.83 -6.07 1.10
N GLN A 23 13.86 -6.21 0.25
CA GLN A 23 14.78 -5.11 -0.02
C GLN A 23 14.09 -3.87 -0.60
N GLN A 24 13.16 -4.04 -1.53
CA GLN A 24 12.39 -2.92 -2.07
C GLN A 24 11.50 -2.26 -1.01
N ILE A 25 10.96 -3.02 -0.07
CA ILE A 25 10.18 -2.48 1.05
C ILE A 25 11.08 -1.70 2.00
N ASP A 26 12.28 -2.19 2.29
CA ASP A 26 13.27 -1.49 3.12
C ASP A 26 13.72 -0.18 2.46
N ASP A 27 13.99 -0.21 1.15
CA ASP A 27 14.33 0.98 0.36
C ASP A 27 13.19 2.02 0.36
N LEU A 28 11.93 1.56 0.27
CA LEU A 28 10.77 2.44 0.36
C LEU A 28 10.59 3.01 1.77
N THR A 29 10.90 2.22 2.80
CA THR A 29 10.87 2.66 4.21
C THR A 29 11.89 3.77 4.45
N ALA A 30 13.12 3.61 3.96
CA ALA A 30 14.15 4.63 4.03
C ALA A 30 13.71 5.90 3.29
N PHE A 31 13.20 5.75 2.07
CA PHE A 31 12.71 6.86 1.26
C PHE A 31 11.58 7.64 1.96
N GLU A 32 10.63 6.93 2.59
CA GLU A 32 9.52 7.54 3.33
C GLU A 32 10.01 8.27 4.58
N SER A 33 10.96 7.69 5.33
CA SER A 33 11.52 8.29 6.54
C SER A 33 12.29 9.57 6.27
N GLU A 34 12.93 9.69 5.11
CA GLU A 34 13.64 10.87 4.64
C GLU A 34 12.72 11.95 4.04
N THR A 35 11.44 11.63 3.85
CA THR A 35 10.47 12.55 3.25
C THR A 35 9.92 13.51 4.31
N GLU A 36 10.09 14.80 4.08
CA GLU A 36 9.51 15.84 4.93
C GLU A 36 8.04 16.08 4.54
N TYR A 37 7.12 15.80 5.46
CA TYR A 37 5.68 16.01 5.31
C TYR A 37 5.26 17.35 5.92
N THR A 38 5.78 18.45 5.35
CA THR A 38 5.43 19.80 5.78
C THR A 38 4.99 20.65 4.59
N VAL A 39 4.17 21.66 4.85
CA VAL A 39 3.77 22.63 3.83
C VAL A 39 5.02 23.33 3.28
N GLY A 40 5.22 23.24 1.96
CA GLY A 40 6.37 23.83 1.27
C GLY A 40 7.59 22.92 1.09
N ALA A 41 7.74 21.85 1.90
CA ALA A 41 8.85 20.90 1.75
C ALA A 41 8.46 19.68 0.89
N LEU A 42 7.21 19.23 0.93
CA LEU A 42 6.75 18.10 0.15
C LEU A 42 6.64 18.45 -1.34
N SER A 43 7.51 17.88 -2.15
CA SER A 43 7.47 18.06 -3.61
C SER A 43 6.57 17.05 -4.31
N THR A 44 5.95 17.46 -5.41
CA THR A 44 5.19 16.56 -6.29
C THR A 44 6.06 15.45 -6.87
N ASP A 45 7.33 15.73 -7.14
CA ASP A 45 8.27 14.73 -7.66
C ASP A 45 8.57 13.64 -6.63
N ARG A 46 8.76 14.00 -5.36
CA ARG A 46 8.99 13.04 -4.28
C ARG A 46 7.76 12.17 -4.06
N TYR A 47 6.58 12.78 -4.11
CA TYR A 47 5.33 12.04 -4.06
C TYR A 47 5.18 11.05 -5.23
N ALA A 48 5.44 11.49 -6.46
CA ALA A 48 5.38 10.64 -7.64
C ALA A 48 6.36 9.46 -7.57
N GLN A 49 7.58 9.69 -7.08
CA GLN A 49 8.59 8.65 -6.85
C GLN A 49 8.11 7.63 -5.81
N PHE A 50 7.53 8.08 -4.70
CA PHE A 50 6.96 7.17 -3.69
C PHE A 50 5.88 6.28 -4.32
N ARG A 51 4.99 6.86 -5.13
CA ARG A 51 3.91 6.12 -5.79
C ARG A 51 4.42 5.13 -6.83
N ALA A 52 5.41 5.49 -7.63
CA ALA A 52 6.05 4.59 -8.57
C ALA A 52 6.67 3.38 -7.86
N LYS A 53 7.47 3.60 -6.82
CA LYS A 53 8.08 2.54 -6.00
C LYS A 53 7.03 1.64 -5.34
N SER A 54 5.95 2.22 -4.81
CA SER A 54 4.83 1.45 -4.23
C SER A 54 4.16 0.54 -5.28
N GLY A 55 4.01 1.01 -6.51
CA GLY A 55 3.47 0.25 -7.63
C GLY A 55 4.37 -0.93 -8.04
N GLU A 56 5.69 -0.71 -8.05
CA GLU A 56 6.69 -1.75 -8.32
C GLU A 56 6.64 -2.86 -7.24
N ILE A 57 6.61 -2.48 -5.96
CA ILE A 57 6.46 -3.41 -4.83
C ILE A 57 5.17 -4.22 -4.97
N TYR A 58 4.06 -3.57 -5.32
CA TYR A 58 2.80 -4.27 -5.54
C TYR A 58 2.91 -5.31 -6.66
N THR A 59 3.46 -4.93 -7.81
CA THR A 59 3.66 -5.83 -8.94
C THR A 59 4.56 -7.01 -8.58
N LEU A 60 5.67 -6.75 -7.90
CA LEU A 60 6.57 -7.80 -7.44
C LEU A 60 5.89 -8.72 -6.43
N SER A 61 5.06 -8.19 -5.52
CA SER A 61 4.32 -9.01 -4.54
C SER A 61 3.39 -10.03 -5.19
N ILE A 62 2.73 -9.70 -6.30
CA ILE A 62 1.90 -10.64 -7.07
C ILE A 62 2.74 -11.79 -7.61
N VAL A 63 3.92 -11.47 -8.13
CA VAL A 63 4.85 -12.44 -8.70
C VAL A 63 5.41 -13.36 -7.61
N VAL A 64 5.81 -12.80 -6.46
CA VAL A 64 6.31 -13.56 -5.29
C VAL A 64 5.21 -14.46 -4.76
N LYS A 65 3.99 -13.93 -4.58
CA LYS A 65 2.84 -14.71 -4.13
C LYS A 65 2.62 -15.95 -5.00
N THR A 66 2.63 -15.78 -6.32
CA THR A 66 2.43 -16.89 -7.26
C THR A 66 3.47 -17.99 -7.06
N ARG A 67 4.72 -17.64 -6.73
CA ARG A 67 5.80 -18.62 -6.49
C ARG A 67 5.66 -19.30 -5.14
N VAL A 68 5.36 -18.53 -4.10
CA VAL A 68 5.15 -19.07 -2.74
C VAL A 68 3.96 -20.02 -2.70
N ASP A 69 2.86 -19.68 -3.39
CA ASP A 69 1.66 -20.52 -3.45
C ASP A 69 1.84 -21.80 -4.31
N ASN A 70 2.87 -21.86 -5.18
CA ASN A 70 3.06 -22.94 -6.13
C ASN A 70 4.47 -23.59 -6.04
N LEU A 71 4.96 -23.84 -4.84
CA LEU A 71 6.27 -24.45 -4.62
C LEU A 71 6.33 -25.92 -5.09
N GLN A 72 7.49 -26.32 -5.59
CA GLN A 72 7.84 -27.72 -5.76
C GLN A 72 8.02 -28.34 -4.38
N GLY A 73 7.36 -29.43 -4.08
CA GLY A 73 7.43 -30.06 -2.75
C GLY A 73 6.29 -29.67 -1.81
N GLY A 74 5.44 -28.73 -2.19
CA GLY A 74 4.25 -28.35 -1.42
C GLY A 74 4.41 -27.04 -0.64
N PRO A 75 3.41 -26.66 0.17
CA PRO A 75 3.40 -25.42 0.92
C PRO A 75 4.57 -25.36 1.94
N ASP A 76 5.22 -24.21 2.00
CA ASP A 76 6.20 -23.85 3.00
C ASP A 76 5.62 -22.73 3.89
N LYS A 77 5.29 -23.09 5.13
CA LYS A 77 4.64 -22.15 6.05
C LYS A 77 5.55 -20.98 6.43
N GLU A 78 6.84 -21.24 6.66
CA GLU A 78 7.79 -20.18 7.05
C GLU A 78 7.93 -19.14 5.93
N LEU A 79 8.05 -19.62 4.69
CA LEU A 79 8.13 -18.73 3.52
C LEU A 79 6.83 -17.97 3.30
N ALA A 80 5.67 -18.60 3.52
CA ALA A 80 4.36 -17.95 3.42
C ALA A 80 4.18 -16.87 4.51
N ASP A 81 4.49 -17.18 5.77
CA ASP A 81 4.40 -16.24 6.90
C ASP A 81 5.34 -15.03 6.69
N ARG A 82 6.53 -15.27 6.14
CA ARG A 82 7.49 -14.22 5.81
C ARG A 82 6.98 -13.31 4.69
N PHE A 83 6.39 -13.89 3.65
CA PHE A 83 5.75 -13.15 2.58
C PHE A 83 4.57 -12.31 3.10
N ASP A 84 3.68 -12.90 3.89
CA ASP A 84 2.52 -12.21 4.44
C ASP A 84 2.93 -11.03 5.36
N ARG A 85 4.00 -11.18 6.14
CA ARG A 85 4.62 -10.09 6.92
C ARG A 85 5.15 -8.97 6.02
N SER A 86 5.79 -9.31 4.92
CA SER A 86 6.29 -8.33 3.95
C SER A 86 5.14 -7.55 3.30
N VAL A 87 4.03 -8.22 2.97
CA VAL A 87 2.82 -7.57 2.47
C VAL A 87 2.25 -6.58 3.51
N VAL A 88 2.14 -6.98 4.78
CA VAL A 88 1.67 -6.09 5.86
C VAL A 88 2.56 -4.86 5.99
N ASN A 89 3.88 -5.01 5.94
CA ASN A 89 4.82 -3.88 6.02
C ASN A 89 4.66 -2.92 4.84
N ALA A 90 4.49 -3.43 3.62
CA ALA A 90 4.22 -2.60 2.45
C ALA A 90 2.92 -1.80 2.58
N GLN A 91 1.82 -2.44 3.04
CA GLN A 91 0.55 -1.74 3.24
C GLN A 91 0.62 -0.71 4.37
N ARG A 92 1.37 -0.99 5.45
CA ARG A 92 1.66 -0.04 6.53
C ARG A 92 2.28 1.26 6.00
N LEU A 93 3.29 1.15 5.14
CA LEU A 93 3.95 2.31 4.53
C LEU A 93 3.00 3.12 3.65
N ILE A 94 2.17 2.44 2.85
CA ILE A 94 1.18 3.11 2.00
C ILE A 94 0.18 3.89 2.84
N ILE A 95 -0.39 3.29 3.88
CA ILE A 95 -1.34 3.95 4.78
C ILE A 95 -0.68 5.15 5.45
N GLN A 96 0.53 4.97 5.99
CA GLN A 96 1.25 6.03 6.68
C GLN A 96 1.55 7.22 5.77
N ALA A 97 2.09 6.97 4.59
CA ALA A 97 2.41 8.03 3.62
C ALA A 97 1.15 8.73 3.12
N SER A 98 0.07 7.99 2.82
CA SER A 98 -1.20 8.56 2.40
C SER A 98 -1.80 9.50 3.46
N LEU A 99 -1.83 9.06 4.73
CA LEU A 99 -2.35 9.87 5.82
C LEU A 99 -1.53 11.15 6.02
N ARG A 100 -0.19 11.06 6.00
CA ARG A 100 0.71 12.22 6.11
C ARG A 100 0.55 13.17 4.94
N PHE A 101 0.41 12.64 3.73
CA PHE A 101 0.23 13.46 2.53
C PHE A 101 -1.10 14.20 2.55
N MET A 102 -2.19 13.54 2.92
CA MET A 102 -3.49 14.17 3.07
C MET A 102 -3.50 15.22 4.18
N ASP A 103 -2.78 15.00 5.29
CA ASP A 103 -2.61 16.00 6.35
C ASP A 103 -1.92 17.28 5.83
N VAL A 104 -0.88 17.15 5.00
CA VAL A 104 -0.23 18.30 4.36
C VAL A 104 -1.19 19.04 3.44
N LEU A 105 -1.93 18.33 2.58
CA LEU A 105 -2.90 18.94 1.68
C LEU A 105 -4.00 19.69 2.44
N SER A 106 -4.44 19.17 3.57
CA SER A 106 -5.48 19.81 4.40
C SER A 106 -5.07 21.13 5.04
N LYS A 107 -3.76 21.42 5.11
CA LYS A 107 -3.18 22.63 5.70
C LYS A 107 -2.84 23.70 4.66
N LEU A 108 -3.08 23.43 3.38
CA LEU A 108 -2.82 24.39 2.32
C LEU A 108 -4.01 25.35 2.19
N ASP A 109 -3.75 26.66 2.25
CA ASP A 109 -4.77 27.70 2.02
C ASP A 109 -5.26 27.71 0.57
N VAL A 110 -4.37 27.37 -0.37
CA VAL A 110 -4.66 27.25 -1.80
C VAL A 110 -4.19 25.91 -2.29
N LEU A 111 -5.10 25.11 -2.82
CA LEU A 111 -4.77 23.81 -3.40
C LEU A 111 -4.06 24.01 -4.74
N PRO A 112 -2.92 23.34 -4.97
CA PRO A 112 -2.22 23.40 -6.25
C PRO A 112 -3.06 22.80 -7.37
N LEU A 113 -2.75 23.19 -8.61
CA LEU A 113 -3.35 22.59 -9.79
C LEU A 113 -3.09 21.07 -9.78
N GLY A 114 -4.13 20.28 -10.02
CA GLY A 114 -4.06 18.81 -9.95
C GLY A 114 -4.24 18.22 -8.53
N ALA A 115 -4.42 19.02 -7.50
CA ALA A 115 -4.61 18.55 -6.12
C ALA A 115 -5.80 17.57 -5.98
N ARG A 116 -6.85 17.77 -6.77
CA ARG A 116 -8.05 16.91 -6.77
C ARG A 116 -7.69 15.49 -7.22
N GLU A 117 -6.93 15.37 -8.31
CA GLU A 117 -6.50 14.09 -8.86
C GLU A 117 -5.57 13.37 -7.90
N ILE A 118 -4.62 14.09 -7.31
CA ILE A 118 -3.72 13.57 -6.29
C ILE A 118 -4.51 13.08 -5.08
N PHE A 119 -5.40 13.89 -4.55
CA PHE A 119 -6.23 13.53 -3.40
C PHE A 119 -7.10 12.28 -3.67
N THR A 120 -7.72 12.21 -4.86
CA THR A 120 -8.49 11.03 -5.27
C THR A 120 -7.62 9.79 -5.37
N GLY A 121 -6.40 9.93 -5.90
CA GLY A 121 -5.41 8.85 -5.95
C GLY A 121 -5.02 8.34 -4.56
N GLU A 122 -4.85 9.27 -3.60
CA GLU A 122 -4.53 8.92 -2.21
C GLU A 122 -5.67 8.19 -1.51
N LEU A 123 -6.91 8.65 -1.70
CA LEU A 123 -8.08 7.96 -1.15
C LEU A 123 -8.20 6.54 -1.69
N ARG A 124 -7.96 6.36 -2.98
CA ARG A 124 -7.98 5.03 -3.60
C ARG A 124 -6.86 4.14 -3.04
N SER A 125 -5.65 4.68 -2.92
CA SER A 125 -4.51 3.94 -2.35
C SER A 125 -4.77 3.53 -0.90
N LEU A 126 -5.36 4.42 -0.10
CA LEU A 126 -5.72 4.17 1.29
C LEU A 126 -6.81 3.09 1.39
N TYR A 127 -7.84 3.18 0.55
CA TYR A 127 -8.90 2.18 0.46
C TYR A 127 -8.34 0.80 0.08
N ASP A 128 -7.55 0.72 -0.99
CA ASP A 128 -6.97 -0.52 -1.48
C ASP A 128 -6.04 -1.17 -0.44
N ALA A 129 -5.22 -0.37 0.26
CA ALA A 129 -4.33 -0.87 1.31
C ALA A 129 -5.11 -1.44 2.49
N ARG A 130 -6.17 -0.74 2.93
CA ARG A 130 -7.07 -1.22 3.98
C ARG A 130 -7.77 -2.53 3.58
N GLU A 131 -8.33 -2.60 2.37
CA GLU A 131 -9.02 -3.82 1.90
C GLU A 131 -8.09 -5.03 1.86
N ARG A 132 -6.83 -4.84 1.46
CA ARG A 132 -5.84 -5.93 1.47
C ARG A 132 -5.53 -6.42 2.87
N LEU A 133 -5.44 -5.52 3.85
CA LEU A 133 -5.18 -5.89 5.25
C LEU A 133 -6.35 -6.63 5.92
N ARG A 134 -7.53 -6.66 5.30
CA ARG A 134 -8.67 -7.48 5.76
C ARG A 134 -8.53 -8.98 5.45
N ASP A 135 -7.53 -9.40 4.67
CA ASP A 135 -7.25 -10.82 4.46
C ASP A 135 -6.93 -11.48 5.82
N PRO A 136 -7.71 -12.49 6.25
CA PRO A 136 -7.50 -13.14 7.56
C PRO A 136 -6.10 -13.73 7.75
N ARG A 137 -5.39 -14.04 6.66
CA ARG A 137 -4.00 -14.54 6.73
C ARG A 137 -3.03 -13.49 7.25
N LEU A 138 -3.34 -12.20 7.04
CA LEU A 138 -2.49 -11.09 7.46
C LEU A 138 -2.71 -10.67 8.90
N ALA A 139 -3.85 -11.04 9.51
CA ALA A 139 -4.22 -10.65 10.87
C ALA A 139 -3.13 -10.94 11.92
N PRO A 140 -2.40 -12.07 11.90
CA PRO A 140 -1.35 -12.35 12.87
C PRO A 140 -0.15 -11.39 12.82
N PHE A 141 0.00 -10.63 11.75
CA PHE A 141 1.12 -9.71 11.52
C PHE A 141 0.74 -8.23 11.69
N ILE A 142 -0.53 -7.95 12.00
CA ILE A 142 -1.02 -6.59 12.27
C ILE A 142 -0.83 -6.33 13.77
N ASP A 143 0.00 -5.33 14.09
CA ASP A 143 0.18 -4.86 15.47
C ASP A 143 -0.76 -3.70 15.83
N ASP A 144 -0.86 -3.38 17.12
CA ASP A 144 -1.71 -2.30 17.64
C ASP A 144 -1.44 -0.95 16.98
N GLY A 145 -0.20 -0.68 16.56
CA GLY A 145 0.18 0.55 15.90
C GLY A 145 -0.40 0.65 14.49
N LEU A 146 -0.39 -0.46 13.75
CA LEU A 146 -1.03 -0.53 12.43
C LEU A 146 -2.54 -0.52 12.55
N GLU A 147 -3.11 -1.23 13.52
CA GLU A 147 -4.57 -1.25 13.75
C GLU A 147 -5.12 0.16 14.00
N LYS A 148 -4.43 0.96 14.84
CA LYS A 148 -4.78 2.37 15.03
C LYS A 148 -4.74 3.18 13.73
N LYS A 149 -3.73 2.99 12.88
CA LYS A 149 -3.64 3.66 11.58
C LYS A 149 -4.75 3.24 10.62
N ILE A 150 -5.13 1.96 10.63
CA ILE A 150 -6.28 1.45 9.86
C ILE A 150 -7.56 2.14 10.34
N GLY A 151 -7.77 2.26 11.65
CA GLY A 151 -8.93 2.98 12.21
C GLY A 151 -8.99 4.45 11.77
N VAL A 152 -7.85 5.15 11.76
CA VAL A 152 -7.78 6.53 11.22
C VAL A 152 -8.11 6.55 9.73
N ALA A 153 -7.58 5.62 8.94
CA ALA A 153 -7.87 5.51 7.52
C ALA A 153 -9.37 5.27 7.26
N GLU A 154 -10.01 4.41 8.04
CA GLU A 154 -11.47 4.16 7.97
C GLU A 154 -12.27 5.41 8.29
N ALA A 155 -11.91 6.15 9.33
CA ALA A 155 -12.58 7.40 9.69
C ALA A 155 -12.48 8.45 8.57
N VAL A 156 -11.29 8.59 7.96
CA VAL A 156 -11.08 9.50 6.82
C VAL A 156 -11.95 9.09 5.63
N LEU A 157 -11.92 7.82 5.25
CA LEU A 157 -12.70 7.31 4.11
C LEU A 157 -14.20 7.47 4.33
N THR A 158 -14.70 7.14 5.53
CA THR A 158 -16.13 7.29 5.89
C THR A 158 -16.55 8.75 5.82
N THR A 159 -15.77 9.65 6.42
CA THR A 159 -16.08 11.10 6.42
C THR A 159 -16.18 11.65 5.00
N ILE A 160 -15.30 11.21 4.10
CA ILE A 160 -15.31 11.68 2.71
C ILE A 160 -16.49 11.11 1.95
N ILE A 161 -16.81 9.83 2.13
CA ILE A 161 -17.99 9.20 1.49
C ILE A 161 -19.28 9.90 1.94
N GLU A 162 -19.43 10.20 3.23
CA GLU A 162 -20.60 10.90 3.76
C GLU A 162 -20.74 12.33 3.24
N LYS A 163 -19.62 13.02 3.01
CA LYS A 163 -19.60 14.41 2.50
C LYS A 163 -19.57 14.50 0.97
N ALA A 164 -19.34 13.41 0.25
CA ALA A 164 -19.26 13.41 -1.20
C ALA A 164 -20.50 14.00 -1.91
N PRO A 165 -21.75 13.74 -1.47
CA PRO A 165 -22.93 14.37 -2.07
C PRO A 165 -22.94 15.91 -1.94
N GLN A 166 -22.42 16.44 -0.83
CA GLN A 166 -22.33 17.89 -0.61
C GLN A 166 -21.25 18.53 -1.48
N LEU A 167 -20.11 17.83 -1.69
CA LEU A 167 -19.03 18.30 -2.57
C LEU A 167 -19.45 18.32 -4.04
N MET A 168 -20.36 17.44 -4.45
CA MET A 168 -20.86 17.39 -5.83
C MET A 168 -21.90 18.50 -6.13
N SER A 169 -22.59 19.01 -5.12
CA SER A 169 -23.58 20.08 -5.29
C SER A 169 -22.96 21.46 -5.53
N PHE A 170 -21.68 21.68 -5.22
CA PHE A 170 -20.98 22.95 -5.50
C PHE A 170 -20.52 23.11 -6.96
N THR A 171 -20.68 22.09 -7.80
CA THR A 171 -20.27 22.13 -9.23
C THR A 171 -21.42 22.52 -10.17
N ALA A 172 -22.63 22.83 -9.64
CA ALA A 172 -23.84 23.13 -10.42
C ALA A 172 -24.35 24.59 -10.25
N ALA A 173 -23.45 25.52 -9.93
CA ALA A 173 -23.77 26.97 -9.89
C ALA A 173 -22.96 27.73 -10.93
#